data_3059bcdf07850e267c22c36145db6cae
#
_entry.id   3059bcdf07850e267c22c36145db6cae
#
_cell.length_a   1.000
_cell.length_b   1.000
_cell.length_c   1.000
_cell.angle_alpha   90.00
_cell.angle_beta   90.00
_cell.angle_gamma   90.00
#
_symmetry.space_group_name_H-M   'P 1'
#
loop_
_entity.id
_entity.type
_entity.pdbx_description
1 polymer ?
#
loop_
_entity_poly.entity_id
_entity_poly.type
_entity_poly.pdbx_seq_one_letter_code
_entity_poly.pdbx_strand_id
1 'polypeptide(L)'
;MKARVSSENLDGAGLLVVANDTEYRNTMYGAYTNETVIPIASASKWLTAATMMTLVDEGKVSLDDPVSKFLPEFTGAIGNATIRQLLSHTSGIAQASCIWEEQQTLEQCVRTVAAQKPAYATGTKFSYGNTSFSVAGRVIEVVTGQSFEKAFESRIANPVGMIHTRFDGNYYPTESNPVPAASAESTLNDYGKFVQMIFNRGQLNGVQVLTEQSVLEMETDSVKGLNTNADAAVQTTGIPTYGLGTWRDVTTTDDVGVITSGNGAYGFYPWVDRSRNGYGIVFVFDQRGSDVAVPESQREMHWVWAALDNLGVPQTSTPTTTYGR
;
A
#
# COMPACT_ATOMS: atom_id res chain seq x y z
N MET A 1 4.24 15.01 16.53
CA MET A 1 4.80 15.57 15.27
C MET A 1 5.84 16.70 15.50
N LYS A 2 5.48 17.88 16.06
CA LYS A 2 6.44 19.00 16.22
C LYS A 2 7.70 18.62 17.01
N ALA A 3 7.54 17.92 18.12
CA ALA A 3 8.67 17.42 18.91
C ALA A 3 9.53 16.43 18.11
N ARG A 4 8.89 15.52 17.37
CA ARG A 4 9.56 14.54 16.52
C ARG A 4 10.45 15.20 15.46
N VAL A 5 9.96 16.22 14.75
CA VAL A 5 10.75 16.98 13.76
C VAL A 5 12.03 17.51 14.38
N SER A 6 11.95 18.11 15.59
CA SER A 6 13.12 18.67 16.25
C SER A 6 14.05 17.62 16.84
N SER A 7 13.52 16.57 17.51
CA SER A 7 14.33 15.56 18.19
C SER A 7 15.02 14.58 17.24
N GLU A 8 14.43 14.35 16.08
CA GLU A 8 14.89 13.39 15.08
C GLU A 8 15.58 14.05 13.88
N ASN A 9 15.71 15.38 13.93
CA ASN A 9 16.34 16.20 12.88
C ASN A 9 15.73 15.94 11.49
N LEU A 10 14.38 15.85 11.42
CA LEU A 10 13.68 15.72 10.17
C LEU A 10 13.49 17.10 9.52
N ASP A 11 13.49 17.17 8.19
CA ASP A 11 13.19 18.42 7.47
C ASP A 11 11.77 18.91 7.78
N GLY A 12 10.84 17.99 7.94
CA GLY A 12 9.46 18.30 8.27
C GLY A 12 8.61 17.05 8.48
N ALA A 13 7.35 17.29 8.77
CA ALA A 13 6.34 16.26 8.90
C ALA A 13 4.95 16.82 8.60
N GLY A 14 3.99 15.94 8.33
CA GLY A 14 2.58 16.28 8.23
C GLY A 14 1.73 15.31 9.04
N LEU A 15 0.54 15.75 9.43
CA LEU A 15 -0.46 14.90 10.08
C LEU A 15 -1.84 15.24 9.55
N LEU A 16 -2.50 14.24 8.98
CA LEU A 16 -3.92 14.28 8.64
C LEU A 16 -4.67 13.33 9.59
N VAL A 17 -5.77 13.80 10.17
CA VAL A 17 -6.68 12.99 10.99
C VAL A 17 -8.11 13.42 10.74
N VAL A 18 -8.92 12.49 10.28
CA VAL A 18 -10.36 12.66 10.08
C VAL A 18 -11.10 11.55 10.83
N ALA A 19 -12.14 11.90 11.57
CA ALA A 19 -13.03 10.93 12.21
C ALA A 19 -14.43 11.50 12.31
N ASN A 20 -15.48 10.69 12.10
CA ASN A 20 -16.90 11.11 12.11
C ASN A 20 -17.12 12.37 11.29
N ASP A 21 -16.66 12.41 10.05
CA ASP A 21 -16.77 13.54 9.12
C ASP A 21 -16.14 14.86 9.62
N THR A 22 -15.32 14.78 10.68
CA THR A 22 -14.62 15.94 11.24
C THR A 22 -13.12 15.82 10.99
N GLU A 23 -12.54 16.86 10.37
CA GLU A 23 -11.09 16.99 10.24
C GLU A 23 -10.53 17.54 11.56
N TYR A 24 -9.94 16.66 12.37
CA TYR A 24 -9.30 17.03 13.64
C TYR A 24 -7.91 17.62 13.43
N ARG A 25 -7.23 17.22 12.37
CA ARG A 25 -5.90 17.70 12.04
C ARG A 25 -5.63 17.61 10.53
N ASN A 26 -5.07 18.66 9.99
CA ASN A 26 -4.45 18.71 8.67
C ASN A 26 -3.33 19.77 8.77
N THR A 27 -2.13 19.36 9.19
CA THR A 27 -1.10 20.31 9.62
C THR A 27 0.27 19.83 9.20
N MET A 28 1.07 20.77 8.67
CA MET A 28 2.48 20.58 8.38
C MET A 28 3.35 21.16 9.49
N TYR A 29 4.54 20.59 9.67
CA TYR A 29 5.53 20.94 10.67
C TYR A 29 6.92 21.02 10.03
N GLY A 30 7.83 21.82 10.61
CA GLY A 30 9.17 22.02 10.07
C GLY A 30 9.13 22.80 8.75
N ALA A 31 9.93 22.37 7.78
CA ALA A 31 9.99 22.97 6.45
C ALA A 31 8.91 22.49 5.47
N TYR A 32 8.07 21.52 5.85
CA TYR A 32 7.04 21.01 4.95
C TYR A 32 5.88 21.98 4.78
N THR A 33 5.34 21.98 3.56
CA THR A 33 4.15 22.74 3.13
C THR A 33 3.15 21.78 2.50
N ASN A 34 1.96 22.27 2.16
CA ASN A 34 0.93 21.47 1.46
C ASN A 34 1.38 20.99 0.06
N GLU A 35 2.38 21.65 -0.52
CA GLU A 35 2.96 21.31 -1.82
C GLU A 35 4.17 20.36 -1.70
N THR A 36 4.57 20.01 -0.47
CA THR A 36 5.71 19.12 -0.27
C THR A 36 5.37 17.72 -0.79
N VAL A 37 6.15 17.26 -1.74
CA VAL A 37 6.12 15.91 -2.30
C VAL A 37 7.24 15.09 -1.66
N ILE A 38 6.92 13.91 -1.15
CA ILE A 38 7.91 12.97 -0.60
C ILE A 38 7.74 11.57 -1.20
N PRO A 39 8.82 10.77 -1.27
CA PRO A 39 8.70 9.36 -1.60
C PRO A 39 7.94 8.62 -0.50
N ILE A 40 6.95 7.84 -0.91
CA ILE A 40 6.06 7.10 0.01
C ILE A 40 6.42 5.62 0.17
N ALA A 41 7.49 5.18 -0.49
CA ALA A 41 8.01 3.81 -0.43
C ALA A 41 6.87 2.77 -0.58
N SER A 42 6.78 1.80 0.33
CA SER A 42 5.81 0.69 0.24
C SER A 42 4.34 1.09 0.31
N ALA A 43 3.99 2.34 0.66
CA ALA A 43 2.63 2.83 0.50
C ALA A 43 2.19 2.85 -0.99
N SER A 44 3.12 2.79 -1.92
CA SER A 44 2.91 2.55 -3.35
C SER A 44 2.11 1.27 -3.63
N LYS A 45 2.27 0.23 -2.80
CA LYS A 45 1.59 -1.06 -2.98
C LYS A 45 0.07 -0.94 -2.91
N TRP A 46 -0.42 -0.08 -2.03
CA TRP A 46 -1.86 0.16 -1.90
C TRP A 46 -2.42 0.81 -3.16
N LEU A 47 -1.70 1.79 -3.73
CA LEU A 47 -2.05 2.42 -5.02
C LEU A 47 -2.03 1.40 -6.17
N THR A 48 -1.01 0.56 -6.24
CA THR A 48 -0.89 -0.50 -7.26
C THR A 48 -2.00 -1.54 -7.15
N ALA A 49 -2.30 -1.98 -5.93
CA ALA A 49 -3.42 -2.91 -5.71
C ALA A 49 -4.75 -2.27 -6.12
N ALA A 50 -5.02 -1.02 -5.75
CA ALA A 50 -6.20 -0.29 -6.17
C ALA A 50 -6.29 -0.16 -7.70
N THR A 51 -5.16 0.10 -8.39
CA THR A 51 -5.11 0.13 -9.87
C THR A 51 -5.50 -1.22 -10.47
N MET A 52 -4.97 -2.33 -9.93
CA MET A 52 -5.36 -3.69 -10.35
C MET A 52 -6.84 -3.94 -10.10
N MET A 53 -7.37 -3.53 -8.95
CA MET A 53 -8.78 -3.73 -8.60
C MET A 53 -9.74 -3.01 -9.54
N THR A 54 -9.36 -1.90 -10.17
CA THR A 54 -10.18 -1.28 -11.22
C THR A 54 -10.35 -2.20 -12.43
N LEU A 55 -9.33 -3.01 -12.76
CA LEU A 55 -9.40 -4.00 -13.84
C LEU A 55 -10.24 -5.22 -13.44
N VAL A 56 -10.24 -5.55 -12.15
CA VAL A 56 -11.12 -6.58 -11.58
C VAL A 56 -12.58 -6.12 -11.68
N ASP A 57 -12.88 -4.89 -11.28
CA ASP A 57 -14.22 -4.29 -11.37
C ASP A 57 -14.76 -4.25 -12.82
N GLU A 58 -13.87 -4.04 -13.80
CA GLU A 58 -14.21 -4.10 -15.23
C GLU A 58 -14.34 -5.54 -15.79
N GLY A 59 -14.06 -6.56 -14.97
CA GLY A 59 -14.07 -7.97 -15.41
C GLY A 59 -12.94 -8.34 -16.38
N LYS A 60 -11.93 -7.50 -16.55
CA LYS A 60 -10.76 -7.75 -17.41
C LYS A 60 -9.75 -8.69 -16.77
N VAL A 61 -9.72 -8.70 -15.45
CA VAL A 61 -8.85 -9.53 -14.60
C VAL A 61 -9.71 -10.18 -13.52
N SER A 62 -9.46 -11.46 -13.22
CA SER A 62 -9.91 -12.09 -11.98
C SER A 62 -8.75 -12.19 -11.00
N LEU A 63 -9.02 -12.02 -9.72
CA LEU A 63 -8.00 -12.25 -8.68
C LEU A 63 -7.47 -13.68 -8.68
N ASP A 64 -8.25 -14.63 -9.17
CA ASP A 64 -7.89 -16.05 -9.28
C ASP A 64 -7.28 -16.43 -10.65
N ASP A 65 -7.15 -15.46 -11.57
CA ASP A 65 -6.46 -15.68 -12.83
C ASP A 65 -4.96 -15.99 -12.57
N PRO A 66 -4.42 -17.01 -13.25
CA PRO A 66 -2.98 -17.27 -13.20
C PRO A 66 -2.20 -16.18 -13.96
N VAL A 67 -1.01 -15.86 -13.46
CA VAL A 67 -0.10 -14.90 -14.09
C VAL A 67 0.17 -15.25 -15.56
N SER A 68 0.32 -16.55 -15.88
CA SER A 68 0.56 -17.03 -17.24
C SER A 68 -0.54 -16.70 -18.24
N LYS A 69 -1.75 -16.37 -17.79
CA LYS A 69 -2.84 -15.89 -18.66
C LYS A 69 -2.47 -14.56 -19.34
N PHE A 70 -1.74 -13.70 -18.66
CA PHE A 70 -1.36 -12.37 -19.13
C PHE A 70 0.11 -12.30 -19.58
N LEU A 71 0.97 -13.06 -18.92
CA LEU A 71 2.42 -13.10 -19.11
C LEU A 71 2.84 -14.54 -19.45
N PRO A 72 2.77 -14.95 -20.73
CA PRO A 72 3.01 -16.32 -21.15
C PRO A 72 4.45 -16.81 -20.92
N GLU A 73 5.39 -15.89 -20.68
CA GLU A 73 6.76 -16.22 -20.26
C GLU A 73 6.84 -16.83 -18.85
N PHE A 74 5.83 -16.65 -18.00
CA PHE A 74 5.73 -17.35 -16.73
C PHE A 74 5.22 -18.76 -16.95
N THR A 75 6.11 -19.73 -16.92
CA THR A 75 5.82 -21.14 -17.18
C THR A 75 5.90 -22.00 -15.91
N GLY A 76 5.36 -23.20 -15.96
CA GLY A 76 5.41 -24.14 -14.83
C GLY A 76 4.69 -23.64 -13.57
N ALA A 77 5.20 -23.99 -12.41
CA ALA A 77 4.54 -23.72 -11.13
C ALA A 77 4.37 -22.21 -10.85
N ILE A 78 5.35 -21.37 -11.26
CA ILE A 78 5.31 -19.92 -11.02
C ILE A 78 4.25 -19.24 -11.90
N GLY A 79 3.96 -19.79 -13.08
CA GLY A 79 2.92 -19.28 -13.97
C GLY A 79 1.50 -19.50 -13.43
N ASN A 80 1.34 -20.45 -12.50
CA ASN A 80 0.07 -20.72 -11.82
C ASN A 80 -0.17 -19.79 -10.60
N ALA A 81 0.82 -18.97 -10.23
CA ALA A 81 0.59 -17.94 -9.21
C ALA A 81 -0.56 -17.03 -9.66
N THR A 82 -1.50 -16.73 -8.76
CA THR A 82 -2.67 -15.91 -9.08
C THR A 82 -2.39 -14.43 -8.86
N ILE A 83 -3.21 -13.56 -9.43
CA ILE A 83 -3.16 -12.11 -9.19
C ILE A 83 -3.32 -11.82 -7.69
N ARG A 84 -4.23 -12.51 -7.00
CA ARG A 84 -4.36 -12.45 -5.53
C ARG A 84 -3.03 -12.72 -4.83
N GLN A 85 -2.34 -13.77 -5.24
CA GLN A 85 -1.07 -14.16 -4.63
C GLN A 85 0.08 -13.20 -4.94
N LEU A 86 0.04 -12.48 -6.07
CA LEU A 86 0.97 -11.38 -6.32
C LEU A 86 0.78 -10.25 -5.30
N LEU A 87 -0.48 -9.83 -5.10
CA LEU A 87 -0.84 -8.68 -4.27
C LEU A 87 -0.80 -8.99 -2.76
N SER A 88 -0.77 -10.27 -2.38
CA SER A 88 -0.70 -10.72 -0.98
C SER A 88 0.65 -11.30 -0.58
N HIS A 89 1.68 -11.18 -1.40
CA HIS A 89 3.03 -11.69 -1.12
C HIS A 89 3.11 -13.21 -0.88
N THR A 90 2.24 -13.98 -1.54
CA THR A 90 2.20 -15.45 -1.42
C THR A 90 2.50 -16.18 -2.72
N SER A 91 2.92 -15.46 -3.76
CA SER A 91 3.15 -16.00 -5.10
C SER A 91 4.32 -16.98 -5.23
N GLY A 92 5.30 -16.92 -4.33
CA GLY A 92 6.55 -17.68 -4.47
C GLY A 92 7.57 -17.05 -5.41
N ILE A 93 7.29 -15.88 -5.98
CA ILE A 93 8.24 -15.16 -6.85
C ILE A 93 9.45 -14.72 -6.04
N ALA A 94 10.64 -15.04 -6.53
CA ALA A 94 11.89 -14.64 -5.90
C ALA A 94 12.11 -13.12 -6.02
N GLN A 95 12.80 -12.54 -5.02
CA GLN A 95 13.19 -11.13 -5.11
C GLN A 95 14.26 -10.96 -6.21
N ALA A 96 14.15 -9.91 -6.99
CA ALA A 96 15.03 -9.60 -8.11
C ALA A 96 15.58 -8.18 -8.00
N SER A 97 16.88 -8.00 -8.26
CA SER A 97 17.52 -6.68 -8.24
C SER A 97 17.12 -5.80 -9.43
N CYS A 98 16.74 -6.41 -10.55
CA CYS A 98 16.40 -5.70 -11.79
C CYS A 98 15.27 -4.66 -11.61
N ILE A 99 14.44 -4.80 -10.59
CA ILE A 99 13.39 -3.81 -10.30
C ILE A 99 13.95 -2.40 -9.97
N TRP A 100 15.25 -2.30 -9.63
CA TRP A 100 15.94 -1.05 -9.32
C TRP A 100 16.88 -0.58 -10.44
N GLU A 101 16.90 -1.28 -11.58
CA GLU A 101 17.80 -0.98 -12.69
C GLU A 101 17.13 -0.01 -13.68
N GLU A 102 17.62 1.23 -13.74
CA GLU A 102 17.06 2.32 -14.54
C GLU A 102 17.16 2.06 -16.07
N GLN A 103 18.16 1.29 -16.52
CA GLN A 103 18.37 1.00 -17.94
C GLN A 103 17.48 -0.10 -18.50
N GLN A 104 16.64 -0.71 -17.66
CA GLN A 104 15.67 -1.73 -18.07
C GLN A 104 14.26 -1.15 -18.11
N THR A 105 13.40 -1.74 -18.91
CA THR A 105 11.97 -1.53 -18.81
C THR A 105 11.35 -2.48 -17.78
N LEU A 106 10.16 -2.15 -17.27
CA LEU A 106 9.40 -3.06 -16.40
C LEU A 106 9.20 -4.42 -17.07
N GLU A 107 8.92 -4.44 -18.38
CA GLU A 107 8.81 -5.67 -19.17
C GLU A 107 10.11 -6.50 -19.15
N GLN A 108 11.26 -5.86 -19.41
CA GLN A 108 12.54 -6.56 -19.43
C GLN A 108 12.89 -7.17 -18.07
N CYS A 109 12.68 -6.42 -16.99
CA CYS A 109 12.88 -6.93 -15.65
C CYS A 109 11.94 -8.11 -15.35
N VAL A 110 10.65 -7.99 -15.67
CA VAL A 110 9.65 -9.05 -15.41
C VAL A 110 9.95 -10.32 -16.23
N ARG A 111 10.46 -10.21 -17.46
CA ARG A 111 10.98 -11.36 -18.23
C ARG A 111 12.16 -12.05 -17.54
N THR A 112 13.06 -11.26 -16.92
CA THR A 112 14.18 -11.81 -16.12
C THR A 112 13.64 -12.54 -14.88
N VAL A 113 12.62 -11.98 -14.23
CA VAL A 113 11.94 -12.64 -13.09
C VAL A 113 11.29 -13.96 -13.49
N ALA A 114 10.62 -14.01 -14.65
CA ALA A 114 9.96 -15.22 -15.16
C ALA A 114 10.93 -16.39 -15.39
N ALA A 115 12.21 -16.09 -15.70
CA ALA A 115 13.25 -17.12 -15.89
C ALA A 115 13.83 -17.67 -14.58
N GLN A 116 13.48 -17.07 -13.41
CA GLN A 116 14.00 -17.52 -12.12
C GLN A 116 13.21 -18.72 -11.57
N LYS A 117 13.87 -19.48 -10.71
CA LYS A 117 13.18 -20.52 -9.93
C LYS A 117 12.34 -19.87 -8.83
N PRO A 118 11.15 -20.42 -8.52
CA PRO A 118 10.38 -19.94 -7.38
C PRO A 118 11.19 -20.08 -6.08
N ALA A 119 11.05 -19.09 -5.20
CA ALA A 119 11.70 -19.12 -3.88
C ALA A 119 11.03 -20.15 -2.94
N TYR A 120 9.75 -20.42 -3.15
CA TYR A 120 8.95 -21.41 -2.43
C TYR A 120 7.70 -21.76 -3.26
N ALA A 121 7.00 -22.82 -2.88
CA ALA A 121 5.79 -23.23 -3.58
C ALA A 121 4.68 -22.16 -3.40
N THR A 122 4.04 -21.81 -4.49
CA THR A 122 2.96 -20.80 -4.54
C THR A 122 1.88 -21.08 -3.50
N GLY A 123 1.48 -20.06 -2.75
CA GLY A 123 0.44 -20.13 -1.72
C GLY A 123 0.87 -20.75 -0.38
N THR A 124 2.14 -21.17 -0.22
CA THR A 124 2.57 -21.89 1.00
C THR A 124 3.27 -21.03 2.04
N LYS A 125 3.66 -19.82 1.68
CA LYS A 125 4.41 -18.90 2.54
C LYS A 125 4.09 -17.45 2.21
N PHE A 126 4.00 -16.62 3.23
CA PHE A 126 4.05 -15.17 3.10
C PHE A 126 5.52 -14.72 3.06
N SER A 127 5.87 -13.90 2.07
CA SER A 127 7.21 -13.31 1.97
C SER A 127 7.10 -11.92 1.37
N TYR A 128 7.09 -10.91 2.24
CA TYR A 128 6.94 -9.51 1.86
C TYR A 128 8.10 -9.06 0.96
N GLY A 129 7.77 -8.30 -0.08
CA GLY A 129 8.78 -7.83 -1.02
C GLY A 129 8.23 -6.94 -2.13
N ASN A 130 9.06 -6.68 -3.14
CA ASN A 130 8.72 -5.73 -4.20
C ASN A 130 8.44 -6.41 -5.55
N THR A 131 9.12 -7.53 -5.84
CA THR A 131 9.11 -8.14 -7.18
C THR A 131 7.73 -8.63 -7.62
N SER A 132 6.92 -9.20 -6.71
CA SER A 132 5.56 -9.63 -7.05
C SER A 132 4.67 -8.46 -7.50
N PHE A 133 4.87 -7.26 -6.95
CA PHE A 133 4.17 -6.05 -7.39
C PHE A 133 4.68 -5.51 -8.73
N SER A 134 5.97 -5.71 -9.06
CA SER A 134 6.46 -5.42 -10.41
C SER A 134 5.80 -6.33 -11.45
N VAL A 135 5.62 -7.62 -11.12
CA VAL A 135 4.86 -8.55 -11.98
C VAL A 135 3.39 -8.11 -12.11
N ALA A 136 2.75 -7.70 -11.01
CA ALA A 136 1.37 -7.16 -11.05
C ALA A 136 1.29 -5.89 -11.90
N GLY A 137 2.27 -4.98 -11.79
CA GLY A 137 2.38 -3.79 -12.64
C GLY A 137 2.48 -4.13 -14.12
N ARG A 138 3.27 -5.16 -14.47
CA ARG A 138 3.35 -5.63 -15.85
C ARG A 138 2.04 -6.24 -16.36
N VAL A 139 1.30 -6.96 -15.52
CA VAL A 139 -0.06 -7.41 -15.86
C VAL A 139 -0.96 -6.23 -16.15
N ILE A 140 -0.90 -5.15 -15.34
CA ILE A 140 -1.66 -3.92 -15.60
C ILE A 140 -1.30 -3.33 -16.97
N GLU A 141 -0.02 -3.24 -17.33
CA GLU A 141 0.42 -2.75 -18.63
C GLU A 141 -0.15 -3.59 -19.79
N VAL A 142 -0.07 -4.92 -19.69
CA VAL A 142 -0.55 -5.83 -20.74
C VAL A 142 -2.07 -5.72 -20.93
N VAL A 143 -2.82 -5.65 -19.84
CA VAL A 143 -4.30 -5.59 -19.88
C VAL A 143 -4.79 -4.23 -20.37
N THR A 144 -4.09 -3.14 -20.04
CA THR A 144 -4.48 -1.78 -20.42
C THR A 144 -3.91 -1.32 -21.76
N GLY A 145 -2.81 -1.91 -22.20
CA GLY A 145 -2.04 -1.42 -23.35
C GLY A 145 -1.33 -0.09 -23.07
N GLN A 146 -1.20 0.32 -21.81
CA GLN A 146 -0.58 1.56 -21.36
C GLN A 146 0.66 1.25 -20.52
N SER A 147 1.56 2.23 -20.34
CA SER A 147 2.58 2.11 -19.29
C SER A 147 1.90 2.06 -17.91
N PHE A 148 2.57 1.46 -16.92
CA PHE A 148 2.04 1.35 -15.56
C PHE A 148 1.67 2.74 -14.99
N GLU A 149 2.54 3.75 -15.19
CA GLU A 149 2.27 5.13 -14.75
C GLU A 149 0.97 5.67 -15.35
N LYS A 150 0.79 5.56 -16.68
CA LYS A 150 -0.43 6.04 -17.34
C LYS A 150 -1.69 5.27 -16.93
N ALA A 151 -1.56 3.98 -16.64
CA ALA A 151 -2.67 3.19 -16.12
C ALA A 151 -3.05 3.63 -14.70
N PHE A 152 -2.09 3.87 -13.82
CA PHE A 152 -2.32 4.44 -12.49
C PHE A 152 -2.95 5.85 -12.60
N GLU A 153 -2.35 6.72 -13.40
CA GLU A 153 -2.83 8.10 -13.61
C GLU A 153 -4.30 8.11 -14.03
N SER A 154 -4.64 7.38 -15.08
CA SER A 154 -6.00 7.41 -15.66
C SER A 154 -7.05 6.73 -14.77
N ARG A 155 -6.67 5.70 -13.99
CA ARG A 155 -7.58 4.85 -13.24
C ARG A 155 -7.74 5.25 -11.77
N ILE A 156 -6.73 5.82 -11.18
CA ILE A 156 -6.71 6.22 -9.78
C ILE A 156 -6.42 7.71 -9.63
N ALA A 157 -5.27 8.20 -10.08
CA ALA A 157 -4.84 9.55 -9.76
C ALA A 157 -5.82 10.61 -10.27
N ASN A 158 -6.20 10.57 -11.54
CA ASN A 158 -7.13 11.55 -12.12
C ASN A 158 -8.54 11.47 -11.52
N PRO A 159 -9.20 10.29 -11.40
CA PRO A 159 -10.52 10.19 -10.79
C PRO A 159 -10.55 10.65 -9.34
N VAL A 160 -9.47 10.42 -8.58
CA VAL A 160 -9.35 10.81 -7.17
C VAL A 160 -8.90 12.28 -7.04
N GLY A 161 -8.27 12.85 -8.08
CA GLY A 161 -7.72 14.21 -8.07
C GLY A 161 -6.35 14.32 -7.39
N MET A 162 -5.51 13.30 -7.55
CA MET A 162 -4.14 13.21 -7.01
C MET A 162 -3.15 13.80 -8.04
N ILE A 163 -3.06 15.12 -8.12
CA ILE A 163 -2.33 15.83 -9.19
C ILE A 163 -0.80 15.88 -9.00
N HIS A 164 -0.32 15.54 -7.80
CA HIS A 164 1.10 15.52 -7.45
C HIS A 164 1.60 14.11 -7.11
N THR A 165 0.79 13.07 -7.36
CA THR A 165 1.15 11.68 -7.09
C THR A 165 1.52 10.96 -8.38
N ARG A 166 2.70 10.33 -8.40
CA ARG A 166 3.25 9.66 -9.58
C ARG A 166 4.28 8.60 -9.19
N PHE A 167 4.52 7.61 -10.07
CA PHE A 167 5.52 6.57 -9.90
C PHE A 167 6.83 6.86 -10.65
N ASP A 168 6.83 7.80 -11.56
CA ASP A 168 7.98 8.31 -12.33
C ASP A 168 8.62 9.55 -11.69
N GLY A 169 8.59 9.62 -10.35
CA GLY A 169 9.07 10.75 -9.58
C GLY A 169 10.60 10.91 -9.57
N ASN A 170 11.04 11.99 -8.94
CA ASN A 170 12.46 12.38 -8.95
C ASN A 170 13.34 11.56 -7.99
N TYR A 171 12.74 10.91 -6.99
CA TYR A 171 13.50 10.15 -5.99
C TYR A 171 13.98 8.79 -6.53
N TYR A 172 13.15 8.15 -7.34
CA TYR A 172 13.50 6.94 -8.08
C TYR A 172 13.28 7.21 -9.57
N PRO A 173 14.29 7.76 -10.30
CA PRO A 173 14.14 8.14 -11.72
C PRO A 173 14.09 6.90 -12.61
N THR A 174 12.93 6.25 -12.68
CA THR A 174 12.72 4.99 -13.39
C THR A 174 11.51 5.09 -14.31
N GLU A 175 11.45 6.12 -15.17
CA GLU A 175 10.32 6.31 -16.10
C GLU A 175 9.98 5.05 -16.92
N SER A 176 11.01 4.30 -17.35
CA SER A 176 10.82 3.06 -18.11
C SER A 176 10.68 1.79 -17.26
N ASN A 177 11.13 1.83 -16.02
CA ASN A 177 11.06 0.72 -15.05
C ASN A 177 10.50 1.21 -13.71
N PRO A 178 9.25 1.64 -13.66
CA PRO A 178 8.65 2.04 -12.39
C PRO A 178 8.67 0.85 -11.42
N VAL A 179 8.83 1.13 -10.14
CA VAL A 179 8.73 0.12 -9.09
C VAL A 179 7.33 0.19 -8.45
N PRO A 180 6.34 -0.55 -8.97
CA PRO A 180 4.95 -0.49 -8.50
C PRO A 180 4.79 -0.71 -7.00
N ALA A 181 5.80 -1.34 -6.39
CA ALA A 181 5.87 -1.61 -4.96
C ALA A 181 6.35 -0.43 -4.11
N ALA A 182 7.07 0.58 -4.70
CA ALA A 182 7.86 1.48 -3.86
C ALA A 182 8.18 2.86 -4.45
N SER A 183 8.06 3.10 -5.76
CA SER A 183 8.59 4.33 -6.37
C SER A 183 7.65 5.52 -6.36
N ALA A 184 6.44 5.39 -5.83
CA ALA A 184 5.52 6.51 -5.82
C ALA A 184 5.98 7.64 -4.89
N GLU A 185 5.74 8.86 -5.35
CA GLU A 185 5.85 10.11 -4.60
C GLU A 185 4.46 10.72 -4.45
N SER A 186 4.20 11.42 -3.35
CA SER A 186 2.89 12.03 -3.11
C SER A 186 2.97 13.23 -2.16
N THR A 187 1.92 14.04 -2.13
CA THR A 187 1.66 15.03 -1.08
C THR A 187 0.74 14.44 0.00
N LEU A 188 0.68 15.08 1.17
CA LEU A 188 -0.28 14.71 2.22
C LEU A 188 -1.73 14.77 1.70
N ASN A 189 -2.06 15.83 0.97
CA ASN A 189 -3.40 16.06 0.47
C ASN A 189 -3.82 15.05 -0.59
N ASP A 190 -2.94 14.72 -1.53
CA ASP A 190 -3.27 13.77 -2.58
C ASP A 190 -3.48 12.36 -2.03
N TYR A 191 -2.54 11.87 -1.19
CA TYR A 191 -2.73 10.57 -0.58
C TYR A 191 -3.91 10.57 0.41
N GLY A 192 -4.20 11.71 1.04
CA GLY A 192 -5.40 11.91 1.86
C GLY A 192 -6.70 11.65 1.09
N LYS A 193 -6.79 12.14 -0.16
CA LYS A 193 -7.94 11.85 -1.04
C LYS A 193 -8.04 10.36 -1.37
N PHE A 194 -6.91 9.68 -1.62
CA PHE A 194 -6.90 8.24 -1.85
C PHE A 194 -7.41 7.46 -0.63
N VAL A 195 -6.89 7.76 0.57
CA VAL A 195 -7.34 7.11 1.80
C VAL A 195 -8.81 7.41 2.08
N GLN A 196 -9.28 8.63 1.80
CA GLN A 196 -10.70 9.00 1.89
C GLN A 196 -11.56 8.19 0.91
N MET A 197 -11.10 7.97 -0.31
CA MET A 197 -11.78 7.12 -1.31
C MET A 197 -11.90 5.69 -0.79
N ILE A 198 -10.81 5.10 -0.25
CA ILE A 198 -10.84 3.77 0.37
C ILE A 198 -11.79 3.73 1.59
N PHE A 199 -11.73 4.75 2.46
CA PHE A 199 -12.62 4.88 3.60
C PHE A 199 -14.09 4.91 3.16
N ASN A 200 -14.42 5.63 2.10
CA ASN A 200 -15.75 5.75 1.51
C ASN A 200 -16.14 4.56 0.60
N ARG A 201 -15.52 3.40 0.79
CA ARG A 201 -15.84 2.19 0.03
C ARG A 201 -15.68 2.37 -1.48
N GLY A 202 -14.62 3.06 -1.89
CA GLY A 202 -14.26 3.24 -3.30
C GLY A 202 -14.86 4.48 -3.95
N GLN A 203 -15.55 5.34 -3.21
CA GLN A 203 -16.18 6.54 -3.75
C GLN A 203 -15.49 7.82 -3.26
N LEU A 204 -15.33 8.81 -4.13
CA LEU A 204 -14.90 10.16 -3.77
C LEU A 204 -15.64 11.20 -4.61
N ASN A 205 -16.19 12.25 -3.98
CA ASN A 205 -16.87 13.37 -4.63
C ASN A 205 -17.96 12.95 -5.65
N GLY A 206 -18.67 11.86 -5.36
CA GLY A 206 -19.71 11.30 -6.24
C GLY A 206 -19.17 10.42 -7.39
N VAL A 207 -17.84 10.22 -7.49
CA VAL A 207 -17.22 9.32 -8.46
C VAL A 207 -16.93 7.97 -7.79
N GLN A 208 -17.47 6.89 -8.37
CA GLN A 208 -17.11 5.52 -7.97
C GLN A 208 -15.84 5.12 -8.71
N VAL A 209 -14.73 5.00 -7.99
CA VAL A 209 -13.41 4.61 -8.52
C VAL A 209 -13.19 3.11 -8.40
N LEU A 210 -13.61 2.54 -7.27
CA LEU A 210 -13.61 1.10 -6.99
C LEU A 210 -15.00 0.68 -6.50
N THR A 211 -15.41 -0.54 -6.77
CA THR A 211 -16.61 -1.07 -6.12
C THR A 211 -16.36 -1.27 -4.61
N GLU A 212 -17.43 -1.22 -3.81
CA GLU A 212 -17.34 -1.56 -2.39
C GLU A 212 -16.76 -2.97 -2.18
N GLN A 213 -17.15 -3.92 -3.05
CA GLN A 213 -16.63 -5.29 -3.00
C GLN A 213 -15.12 -5.34 -3.20
N SER A 214 -14.57 -4.54 -4.11
CA SER A 214 -13.13 -4.47 -4.34
C SER A 214 -12.37 -3.90 -3.14
N VAL A 215 -12.92 -2.89 -2.47
CA VAL A 215 -12.32 -2.36 -1.24
C VAL A 215 -12.37 -3.41 -0.11
N LEU A 216 -13.50 -4.09 0.07
CA LEU A 216 -13.63 -5.18 1.05
C LEU A 216 -12.63 -6.31 0.78
N GLU A 217 -12.46 -6.69 -0.48
CA GLU A 217 -11.52 -7.72 -0.90
C GLU A 217 -10.06 -7.33 -0.57
N MET A 218 -9.70 -6.05 -0.78
CA MET A 218 -8.38 -5.54 -0.41
C MET A 218 -8.15 -5.59 1.11
N GLU A 219 -9.18 -5.40 1.93
CA GLU A 219 -9.14 -5.41 3.39
C GLU A 219 -9.31 -6.82 4.00
N THR A 220 -9.60 -7.86 3.18
CA THR A 220 -9.77 -9.25 3.63
C THR A 220 -8.41 -9.92 3.85
N ASP A 221 -8.33 -10.84 4.84
CA ASP A 221 -7.10 -11.58 5.14
C ASP A 221 -6.74 -12.57 4.02
N SER A 222 -5.77 -12.20 3.23
CA SER A 222 -5.25 -13.02 2.12
C SER A 222 -4.11 -13.96 2.52
N VAL A 223 -3.71 -13.95 3.80
CA VAL A 223 -2.61 -14.80 4.34
C VAL A 223 -3.08 -15.71 5.46
N LYS A 224 -4.39 -15.86 5.63
CA LYS A 224 -5.02 -16.69 6.65
C LYS A 224 -4.49 -18.12 6.63
N GLY A 225 -4.06 -18.59 7.80
CA GLY A 225 -3.52 -19.95 7.96
C GLY A 225 -2.02 -20.07 7.63
N LEU A 226 -1.39 -19.03 7.14
CA LEU A 226 0.06 -19.01 6.92
C LEU A 226 0.81 -18.52 8.16
N ASN A 227 2.01 -19.06 8.39
CA ASN A 227 2.90 -18.51 9.41
C ASN A 227 3.66 -17.30 8.85
N THR A 228 3.22 -16.11 9.22
CA THR A 228 3.79 -14.84 8.76
C THR A 228 4.87 -14.29 9.71
N ASN A 229 4.92 -14.76 10.96
CA ASN A 229 5.78 -14.20 12.02
C ASN A 229 7.28 -14.25 11.76
N ALA A 230 7.74 -15.14 10.88
CA ALA A 230 9.14 -15.23 10.48
C ALA A 230 9.57 -14.20 9.43
N ASP A 231 8.62 -13.44 8.86
CA ASP A 231 8.91 -12.43 7.84
C ASP A 231 9.45 -11.14 8.50
N ALA A 232 10.52 -10.58 7.92
CA ALA A 232 11.19 -9.41 8.49
C ALA A 232 10.27 -8.17 8.55
N ALA A 233 9.40 -7.99 7.58
CA ALA A 233 8.46 -6.86 7.58
C ALA A 233 7.40 -7.02 8.68
N VAL A 234 6.96 -8.25 8.96
CA VAL A 234 6.07 -8.56 10.10
C VAL A 234 6.79 -8.29 11.41
N GLN A 235 8.07 -8.65 11.54
CA GLN A 235 8.85 -8.34 12.75
C GLN A 235 9.02 -6.83 12.97
N THR A 236 9.18 -6.05 11.89
CA THR A 236 9.29 -4.59 11.97
C THR A 236 7.97 -3.92 12.35
N THR A 237 6.85 -4.35 11.77
CA THR A 237 5.54 -3.73 11.97
C THR A 237 4.78 -4.29 13.16
N GLY A 238 5.05 -5.53 13.56
CA GLY A 238 4.24 -6.28 14.52
C GLY A 238 2.87 -6.72 13.96
N ILE A 239 2.61 -6.57 12.64
CA ILE A 239 1.32 -6.84 12.01
C ILE A 239 1.41 -8.16 11.25
N PRO A 240 0.78 -9.26 11.72
CA PRO A 240 0.92 -10.58 11.12
C PRO A 240 -0.06 -10.85 9.97
N THR A 241 -0.99 -9.93 9.66
CA THR A 241 -2.05 -10.13 8.68
C THR A 241 -1.97 -9.13 7.54
N TYR A 242 -2.31 -9.58 6.33
CA TYR A 242 -2.17 -8.81 5.10
C TYR A 242 -3.33 -9.07 4.14
N GLY A 243 -3.82 -8.02 3.52
CA GLY A 243 -4.82 -8.07 2.48
C GLY A 243 -4.20 -8.05 1.07
N LEU A 244 -4.76 -7.23 0.18
CA LEU A 244 -4.20 -6.99 -1.15
C LEU A 244 -3.54 -5.60 -1.17
N GLY A 245 -2.22 -5.56 -1.03
CA GLY A 245 -1.44 -4.32 -1.02
C GLY A 245 -1.54 -3.50 0.27
N THR A 246 -2.19 -4.01 1.31
CA THR A 246 -2.41 -3.30 2.57
C THR A 246 -2.22 -4.22 3.79
N TRP A 247 -1.67 -3.68 4.85
CA TRP A 247 -1.58 -4.32 6.16
C TRP A 247 -2.94 -4.26 6.87
N ARG A 248 -3.23 -5.23 7.71
CA ARG A 248 -4.42 -5.28 8.54
C ARG A 248 -3.99 -5.16 10.01
N ASP A 249 -3.86 -3.92 10.46
CA ASP A 249 -3.27 -3.56 11.76
C ASP A 249 -4.11 -4.08 12.94
N VAL A 250 -5.44 -4.00 12.81
CA VAL A 250 -6.40 -4.51 13.79
C VAL A 250 -7.50 -5.26 13.06
N THR A 251 -7.85 -6.44 13.57
CA THR A 251 -8.94 -7.28 13.05
C THR A 251 -9.94 -7.59 14.14
N THR A 252 -11.21 -7.80 13.78
CA THR A 252 -12.21 -8.34 14.69
C THR A 252 -12.15 -9.86 14.72
N THR A 253 -12.86 -10.47 15.68
CA THR A 253 -13.06 -11.93 15.73
C THR A 253 -13.77 -12.49 14.50
N ASP A 254 -14.54 -11.65 13.80
CA ASP A 254 -15.26 -11.99 12.58
C ASP A 254 -14.43 -11.79 11.31
N ASP A 255 -13.10 -11.57 11.45
CA ASP A 255 -12.13 -11.41 10.37
C ASP A 255 -12.33 -10.15 9.48
N VAL A 256 -13.09 -9.18 9.97
CA VAL A 256 -13.24 -7.87 9.31
C VAL A 256 -12.05 -7.00 9.67
N GLY A 257 -11.34 -6.49 8.68
CA GLY A 257 -10.28 -5.49 8.88
C GLY A 257 -10.88 -4.22 9.47
N VAL A 258 -10.53 -3.93 10.72
CA VAL A 258 -11.03 -2.73 11.42
C VAL A 258 -10.12 -1.55 11.17
N ILE A 259 -8.81 -1.80 11.19
CA ILE A 259 -7.79 -0.82 10.85
C ILE A 259 -6.86 -1.44 9.82
N THR A 260 -6.72 -0.76 8.70
CA THR A 260 -5.82 -1.13 7.61
C THR A 260 -4.86 0.00 7.31
N SER A 261 -3.62 -0.33 6.94
CA SER A 261 -2.58 0.66 6.64
C SER A 261 -1.75 0.29 5.42
N GLY A 262 -1.10 1.32 4.84
CA GLY A 262 -0.16 1.15 3.74
C GLY A 262 1.20 1.75 4.10
N ASN A 263 1.85 1.25 5.16
CA ASN A 263 3.06 1.87 5.66
C ASN A 263 4.25 1.80 4.69
N GLY A 264 5.00 2.89 4.59
CA GLY A 264 6.22 3.03 3.81
C GLY A 264 7.48 3.00 4.66
N ALA A 265 8.57 2.46 4.11
CA ALA A 265 9.85 2.26 4.80
C ALA A 265 10.44 3.53 5.41
N TYR A 266 10.06 4.70 4.89
CA TYR A 266 10.52 6.01 5.39
C TYR A 266 9.57 6.64 6.41
N GLY A 267 8.62 5.87 6.98
CA GLY A 267 7.70 6.35 8.01
C GLY A 267 6.44 7.04 7.46
N PHE A 268 6.24 7.08 6.15
CA PHE A 268 4.94 7.44 5.60
C PHE A 268 3.91 6.40 6.03
N TYR A 269 2.88 6.80 6.80
CA TYR A 269 1.97 5.86 7.44
C TYR A 269 0.51 6.29 7.27
N PRO A 270 -0.15 5.90 6.17
CA PRO A 270 -1.59 6.11 5.95
C PRO A 270 -2.39 4.97 6.57
N TRP A 271 -3.57 5.27 7.11
CA TRP A 271 -4.48 4.25 7.64
C TRP A 271 -5.94 4.61 7.42
N VAL A 272 -6.78 3.58 7.40
CA VAL A 272 -8.25 3.67 7.54
C VAL A 272 -8.62 3.00 8.84
N ASP A 273 -9.42 3.65 9.68
CA ASP A 273 -9.92 3.15 10.95
C ASP A 273 -11.45 3.08 10.91
N ARG A 274 -11.96 1.92 10.63
CA ARG A 274 -13.41 1.69 10.54
C ARG A 274 -14.08 1.73 11.91
N SER A 275 -13.33 1.44 12.99
CA SER A 275 -13.88 1.49 14.34
C SER A 275 -14.16 2.89 14.84
N ARG A 276 -13.40 3.87 14.35
CA ARG A 276 -13.57 5.29 14.69
C ARG A 276 -14.20 6.10 13.56
N ASN A 277 -14.74 5.40 12.55
CA ASN A 277 -15.30 6.02 11.36
C ASN A 277 -14.38 7.12 10.81
N GLY A 278 -13.10 6.75 10.55
CA GLY A 278 -12.09 7.74 10.22
C GLY A 278 -10.89 7.20 9.44
N TYR A 279 -9.97 8.09 9.16
CA TYR A 279 -8.72 7.82 8.48
C TYR A 279 -7.66 8.86 8.83
N GLY A 280 -6.40 8.57 8.53
CA GLY A 280 -5.34 9.53 8.76
C GLY A 280 -4.04 9.16 8.07
N ILE A 281 -3.07 10.07 8.17
CA ILE A 281 -1.74 9.90 7.61
C ILE A 281 -0.70 10.55 8.54
N VAL A 282 0.31 9.80 8.95
CA VAL A 282 1.60 10.35 9.36
C VAL A 282 2.45 10.54 8.12
N PHE A 283 2.76 11.78 7.78
CA PHE A 283 3.46 12.19 6.57
C PHE A 283 4.89 12.59 6.93
N VAL A 284 5.83 11.68 6.78
CA VAL A 284 7.27 11.89 7.03
C VAL A 284 8.13 11.19 5.99
N PHE A 285 9.32 11.73 5.77
CA PHE A 285 10.38 11.10 5.03
C PHE A 285 11.62 10.98 5.94
N ASP A 286 11.74 9.83 6.60
CA ASP A 286 12.76 9.52 7.58
C ASP A 286 13.71 8.44 7.04
N GLN A 287 14.94 8.81 6.73
CA GLN A 287 15.93 7.93 6.10
C GLN A 287 16.74 7.08 7.11
N ARG A 288 16.38 7.06 8.38
CA ARG A 288 17.09 6.28 9.40
C ARG A 288 16.92 4.77 9.27
N GLY A 289 16.01 4.32 8.40
CA GLY A 289 15.70 2.91 8.15
C GLY A 289 14.29 2.53 8.58
N SER A 290 13.75 1.48 7.96
CA SER A 290 12.37 1.05 8.19
C SER A 290 12.14 0.51 9.61
N ASP A 291 13.16 -0.06 10.23
CA ASP A 291 13.16 -0.56 11.62
C ASP A 291 13.05 0.56 12.66
N VAL A 292 13.33 1.80 12.27
CA VAL A 292 13.15 3.00 13.10
C VAL A 292 11.91 3.78 12.65
N ALA A 293 11.85 4.16 11.38
CA ALA A 293 10.85 5.09 10.85
C ALA A 293 9.41 4.55 10.94
N VAL A 294 9.19 3.24 10.67
CA VAL A 294 7.86 2.63 10.68
C VAL A 294 7.29 2.52 12.09
N PRO A 295 8.01 1.94 13.09
CA PRO A 295 7.53 1.90 14.47
C PRO A 295 7.26 3.28 15.08
N GLU A 296 8.07 4.31 14.73
CA GLU A 296 7.84 5.68 15.19
C GLU A 296 6.50 6.23 14.66
N SER A 297 6.21 6.05 13.37
CA SER A 297 4.98 6.52 12.77
C SER A 297 3.75 5.73 13.25
N GLN A 298 3.91 4.43 13.50
CA GLN A 298 2.88 3.60 14.12
C GLN A 298 2.56 4.09 15.53
N ARG A 299 3.56 4.50 16.30
CA ARG A 299 3.39 5.09 17.63
C ARG A 299 2.63 6.42 17.59
N GLU A 300 2.91 7.27 16.57
CA GLU A 300 2.15 8.51 16.35
C GLU A 300 0.67 8.21 16.05
N MET A 301 0.37 7.19 15.25
CA MET A 301 -1.00 6.75 15.00
C MET A 301 -1.69 6.32 16.31
N HIS A 302 -1.01 5.55 17.17
CA HIS A 302 -1.55 5.16 18.48
C HIS A 302 -1.83 6.37 19.40
N TRP A 303 -0.97 7.40 19.37
CA TRP A 303 -1.22 8.63 20.10
C TRP A 303 -2.42 9.41 19.54
N VAL A 304 -2.62 9.39 18.22
CA VAL A 304 -3.84 9.93 17.59
C VAL A 304 -5.08 9.21 18.13
N TRP A 305 -5.07 7.89 18.18
CA TRP A 305 -6.20 7.11 18.74
C TRP A 305 -6.48 7.47 20.20
N ALA A 306 -5.46 7.52 21.03
CA ALA A 306 -5.62 7.92 22.43
C ALA A 306 -6.16 9.35 22.55
N ALA A 307 -5.77 10.27 21.68
CA ALA A 307 -6.29 11.63 21.67
C ALA A 307 -7.76 11.67 21.24
N LEU A 308 -8.17 10.91 20.23
CA LEU A 308 -9.56 10.81 19.79
C LEU A 308 -10.44 10.20 20.89
N ASP A 309 -9.97 9.15 21.58
CA ASP A 309 -10.66 8.54 22.71
C ASP A 309 -10.88 9.55 23.86
N ASN A 310 -9.86 10.36 24.18
CA ASN A 310 -9.95 11.44 25.19
C ASN A 310 -10.91 12.59 24.76
N LEU A 311 -11.10 12.79 23.46
CA LEU A 311 -12.08 13.75 22.93
C LEU A 311 -13.50 13.15 22.86
N GLY A 312 -13.67 11.89 23.28
CA GLY A 312 -14.97 11.23 23.28
C GLY A 312 -15.45 10.81 21.89
N VAL A 313 -14.54 10.63 20.93
CA VAL A 313 -14.86 10.06 19.61
C VAL A 313 -15.24 8.59 19.80
N PRO A 314 -16.50 8.18 19.56
CA PRO A 314 -16.95 6.85 19.88
C PRO A 314 -16.28 5.80 18.97
N GLN A 315 -15.97 4.64 19.54
CA GLN A 315 -15.64 3.45 18.75
C GLN A 315 -16.93 2.68 18.44
N THR A 316 -17.13 2.31 17.19
CA THR A 316 -18.33 1.57 16.74
C THR A 316 -18.22 0.06 16.98
N SER A 317 -17.00 -0.45 17.23
CA SER A 317 -16.72 -1.84 17.59
C SER A 317 -15.51 -1.89 18.52
N THR A 318 -15.49 -2.81 19.49
CA THR A 318 -14.32 -3.03 20.35
C THR A 318 -13.30 -3.85 19.57
N PRO A 319 -12.15 -3.30 19.20
CA PRO A 319 -11.11 -4.06 18.50
C PRO A 319 -10.57 -5.15 19.42
N THR A 320 -10.52 -6.37 18.94
CA THR A 320 -9.73 -7.41 19.61
C THR A 320 -8.28 -7.24 19.13
N THR A 321 -7.50 -6.48 19.88
CA THR A 321 -6.08 -6.29 19.59
C THR A 321 -5.33 -7.60 19.74
N THR A 322 -4.80 -8.11 18.64
CA THR A 322 -3.75 -9.14 18.66
C THR A 322 -2.39 -8.48 18.41
N TYR A 323 -1.95 -7.64 19.35
CA TYR A 323 -0.53 -7.30 19.40
C TYR A 323 0.22 -8.44 20.09
N GLY A 324 1.08 -9.17 19.35
CA GLY A 324 2.11 -9.98 19.97
C GLY A 324 3.02 -9.07 20.79
N ARG A 325 3.26 -9.43 22.03
CA ARG A 325 4.22 -8.80 22.93
C ARG A 325 5.64 -9.16 22.50
#